data_24a10470586bb15666fcfc619e3d9507
#
_entry.id   24a10470586bb15666fcfc619e3d9507
#
_cell.length_a   1.000
_cell.length_b   1.000
_cell.length_c   1.000
_cell.angle_alpha   90.00
_cell.angle_beta   90.00
_cell.angle_gamma   90.00
#
_symmetry.space_group_name_H-M   'P 1'
#
loop_
_entity.id
_entity.type
_entity.pdbx_description
1 polymer ?
#
loop_
_entity_poly.entity_id
_entity_poly.type
_entity_poly.pdbx_seq_one_letter_code
_entity_poly.pdbx_strand_id
1 'polypeptide(L)'
;MKLEYFIAKRLVTSKDYKSSISAPIINIAIAAIAIGIIMMMVSVATGIGLQQKIREKIAAFNGHIVIANFDSNQSEATLVPIDLRQSFYPNFKEIPEVNHIQAVAVKAGIIRTETAFEGIMFKGVGVDYDWKYIQEYMVKGRLPIVRGNLNQEVVVSEFIASRLQLKLGDSFHAYFMKSNGYNVRSFKIVGIFNSGFQEFDASYIIGDLRHVQRLNKWTANQIGAFEVFVNNFNEIESIGEKVYQETSSTLDSKTIVEKYSYIFDWLKLFDVNIIVILIVMILVATINMVVALLVLILERTQMIGILKALGADNWSIRKIFLYNAFYLIIRGLFWGNLIGVAILFVQHYFGVIKLNPENYYVNQAPVYFNLIYMLILNIMTVVVCFFVLLLPSYIITRISPVRAIRYE
;
A
#
# COMPACT_ATOMS: atom_id res chain seq x y z
N MET A 1 4.06 18.65 43.38
CA MET A 1 3.55 19.07 42.07
C MET A 1 4.29 20.35 41.70
N LYS A 2 4.94 20.46 40.52
CA LYS A 2 5.65 21.69 40.14
C LYS A 2 4.65 22.85 39.94
N LEU A 3 4.95 24.03 40.45
CA LEU A 3 4.11 25.20 40.40
C LEU A 3 3.62 25.53 38.98
N GLU A 4 4.49 25.40 38.01
CA GLU A 4 4.23 25.70 36.60
C GLU A 4 3.12 24.79 36.01
N TYR A 5 3.14 23.50 36.35
CA TYR A 5 2.11 22.54 35.91
C TYR A 5 0.75 22.83 36.60
N PHE A 6 0.76 23.20 37.88
CA PHE A 6 -0.44 23.57 38.60
C PHE A 6 -1.13 24.78 37.98
N ILE A 7 -0.37 25.84 37.69
CA ILE A 7 -0.88 27.06 37.05
C ILE A 7 -1.39 26.72 35.64
N ALA A 8 -0.63 25.97 34.82
CA ALA A 8 -1.03 25.57 33.49
C ALA A 8 -2.35 24.79 33.50
N LYS A 9 -2.50 23.80 34.37
CA LYS A 9 -3.74 23.03 34.51
C LYS A 9 -4.94 23.91 34.89
N ARG A 10 -4.77 24.83 35.81
CA ARG A 10 -5.85 25.74 36.28
C ARG A 10 -6.27 26.74 35.19
N LEU A 11 -5.33 27.19 34.37
CA LEU A 11 -5.62 28.07 33.21
C LEU A 11 -6.55 27.38 32.20
N VAL A 12 -6.37 26.11 31.94
CA VAL A 12 -7.18 25.34 30.97
C VAL A 12 -8.56 24.95 31.52
N THR A 13 -8.66 24.74 32.86
CA THR A 13 -9.89 24.23 33.49
C THR A 13 -10.79 25.33 34.08
N SER A 14 -10.35 26.60 34.12
CA SER A 14 -11.13 27.70 34.66
C SER A 14 -12.39 28.03 33.84
N LYS A 15 -13.46 28.47 34.50
CA LYS A 15 -14.71 28.89 33.82
C LYS A 15 -14.47 30.12 32.92
N ASP A 16 -13.57 31.02 33.30
CA ASP A 16 -13.17 32.19 32.52
C ASP A 16 -12.52 31.86 31.19
N TYR A 17 -11.96 30.65 31.06
CA TYR A 17 -11.41 30.16 29.81
C TYR A 17 -12.48 29.94 28.72
N LYS A 18 -13.70 29.53 29.10
CA LYS A 18 -14.79 29.28 28.16
C LYS A 18 -15.47 30.55 27.65
N SER A 19 -15.38 31.65 28.37
CA SER A 19 -15.94 32.97 28.02
C SER A 19 -14.91 33.92 27.40
N SER A 20 -13.66 33.47 27.26
CA SER A 20 -12.56 34.24 26.71
C SER A 20 -12.63 34.36 25.19
N ILE A 21 -12.18 35.50 24.64
CA ILE A 21 -12.04 35.75 23.19
C ILE A 21 -11.07 34.72 22.55
N SER A 22 -10.15 34.16 23.32
CA SER A 22 -9.21 33.14 22.83
C SER A 22 -9.82 31.75 22.66
N ALA A 23 -10.94 31.42 23.28
CA ALA A 23 -11.54 30.10 23.22
C ALA A 23 -11.82 29.61 21.78
N PRO A 24 -12.39 30.44 20.88
CA PRO A 24 -12.53 30.06 19.46
C PRO A 24 -11.21 29.78 18.77
N ILE A 25 -10.18 30.61 19.01
CA ILE A 25 -8.86 30.44 18.37
C ILE A 25 -8.19 29.14 18.80
N ILE A 26 -8.32 28.82 20.09
CA ILE A 26 -7.80 27.56 20.63
C ILE A 26 -8.52 26.35 20.05
N ASN A 27 -9.85 26.42 19.90
CA ASN A 27 -10.62 25.34 19.28
C ASN A 27 -10.26 25.16 17.80
N ILE A 28 -10.00 26.27 17.08
CA ILE A 28 -9.50 26.22 15.71
C ILE A 28 -8.13 25.54 15.65
N ALA A 29 -7.22 25.85 16.59
CA ALA A 29 -5.91 25.20 16.64
C ALA A 29 -6.01 23.71 16.94
N ILE A 30 -6.88 23.29 17.87
CA ILE A 30 -7.15 21.86 18.14
C ILE A 30 -7.73 21.18 16.89
N ALA A 31 -8.69 21.81 16.22
CA ALA A 31 -9.29 21.29 15.00
C ALA A 31 -8.25 21.17 13.85
N ALA A 32 -7.37 22.16 13.71
CA ALA A 32 -6.32 22.15 12.69
C ALA A 32 -5.33 20.97 12.91
N ILE A 33 -4.93 20.72 14.17
CA ILE A 33 -4.09 19.56 14.49
C ILE A 33 -4.85 18.25 14.20
N ALA A 34 -6.13 18.17 14.60
CA ALA A 34 -6.94 16.99 14.37
C ALA A 34 -7.09 16.70 12.88
N ILE A 35 -7.42 17.70 12.06
CA ILE A 35 -7.51 17.57 10.60
C ILE A 35 -6.16 17.18 10.01
N GLY A 36 -5.06 17.79 10.48
CA GLY A 36 -3.71 17.43 10.02
C GLY A 36 -3.40 15.95 10.25
N ILE A 37 -3.67 15.44 11.46
CA ILE A 37 -3.47 14.02 11.78
C ILE A 37 -4.37 13.11 10.94
N ILE A 38 -5.65 13.47 10.77
CA ILE A 38 -6.58 12.70 9.91
C ILE A 38 -6.00 12.59 8.50
N MET A 39 -5.62 13.72 7.90
CA MET A 39 -5.08 13.73 6.53
C MET A 39 -3.77 12.95 6.41
N MET A 40 -2.85 13.08 7.37
CA MET A 40 -1.61 12.31 7.39
C MET A 40 -1.89 10.80 7.52
N MET A 41 -2.78 10.39 8.43
CA MET A 41 -3.15 8.98 8.60
C MET A 41 -3.80 8.40 7.35
N VAL A 42 -4.76 9.12 6.75
CA VAL A 42 -5.45 8.68 5.53
C VAL A 42 -4.45 8.57 4.38
N SER A 43 -3.59 9.58 4.19
CA SER A 43 -2.59 9.56 3.11
C SER A 43 -1.61 8.38 3.23
N VAL A 44 -1.07 8.13 4.42
CA VAL A 44 -0.13 7.03 4.66
C VAL A 44 -0.84 5.68 4.52
N ALA A 45 -2.00 5.51 5.15
CA ALA A 45 -2.73 4.24 5.12
C ALA A 45 -3.21 3.85 3.71
N THR A 46 -3.72 4.83 2.93
CA THR A 46 -4.19 4.56 1.56
C THR A 46 -3.05 4.45 0.56
N GLY A 47 -2.01 5.27 0.69
CA GLY A 47 -0.85 5.23 -0.21
C GLY A 47 -0.07 3.92 -0.09
N ILE A 48 0.29 3.51 1.14
CA ILE A 48 0.97 2.24 1.38
C ILE A 48 0.04 1.07 1.03
N GLY A 49 -1.26 1.17 1.36
CA GLY A 49 -2.25 0.16 1.02
C GLY A 49 -2.35 -0.07 -0.49
N LEU A 50 -2.34 1.00 -1.28
CA LEU A 50 -2.36 0.92 -2.74
C LEU A 50 -1.11 0.23 -3.31
N GLN A 51 0.07 0.64 -2.84
CA GLN A 51 1.32 0.00 -3.24
C GLN A 51 1.33 -1.49 -2.92
N GLN A 52 0.93 -1.87 -1.71
CA GLN A 52 0.90 -3.26 -1.29
C GLN A 52 -0.08 -4.09 -2.13
N LYS A 53 -1.31 -3.60 -2.35
CA LYS A 53 -2.31 -4.32 -3.16
C LYS A 53 -1.89 -4.51 -4.61
N ILE A 54 -1.24 -3.52 -5.22
CA ILE A 54 -0.73 -3.66 -6.59
C ILE A 54 0.41 -4.67 -6.64
N ARG A 55 1.36 -4.62 -5.69
CA ARG A 55 2.44 -5.62 -5.57
C ARG A 55 1.89 -7.04 -5.43
N GLU A 56 0.92 -7.25 -4.54
CA GLU A 56 0.26 -8.55 -4.32
C GLU A 56 -0.42 -9.05 -5.61
N LYS A 57 -1.10 -8.19 -6.36
CA LYS A 57 -1.75 -8.55 -7.63
C LYS A 57 -0.76 -8.96 -8.70
N ILE A 58 0.31 -8.19 -8.90
CA ILE A 58 1.34 -8.54 -9.88
C ILE A 58 2.00 -9.87 -9.49
N ALA A 59 2.32 -10.04 -8.20
CA ALA A 59 2.93 -11.28 -7.70
C ALA A 59 1.98 -12.49 -7.84
N ALA A 60 0.67 -12.33 -7.69
CA ALA A 60 -0.30 -13.41 -7.86
C ALA A 60 -0.25 -14.03 -9.27
N PHE A 61 0.07 -13.23 -10.28
CA PHE A 61 0.13 -13.69 -11.68
C PHE A 61 1.54 -14.00 -12.18
N ASN A 62 2.60 -13.54 -11.50
CA ASN A 62 3.98 -13.72 -11.98
C ASN A 62 4.96 -14.25 -10.93
N GLY A 63 4.52 -14.49 -9.67
CA GLY A 63 5.48 -14.63 -8.57
C GLY A 63 6.17 -13.30 -8.26
N HIS A 64 7.10 -13.28 -7.33
CA HIS A 64 7.93 -12.10 -7.04
C HIS A 64 9.17 -12.04 -7.93
N ILE A 65 9.72 -13.20 -8.30
CA ILE A 65 10.86 -13.35 -9.22
C ILE A 65 10.50 -14.43 -10.23
N VAL A 66 10.80 -14.19 -11.50
CA VAL A 66 10.58 -15.15 -12.59
C VAL A 66 11.94 -15.64 -13.07
N ILE A 67 12.15 -16.97 -13.06
CA ILE A 67 13.35 -17.60 -13.63
C ILE A 67 12.94 -18.29 -14.92
N ALA A 68 13.49 -17.86 -16.04
CA ALA A 68 13.18 -18.39 -17.36
C ALA A 68 14.45 -18.59 -18.20
N ASN A 69 14.32 -19.17 -19.39
CA ASN A 69 15.42 -19.21 -20.33
C ASN A 69 15.79 -17.77 -20.75
N PHE A 70 17.08 -17.49 -20.87
CA PHE A 70 17.59 -16.18 -21.24
C PHE A 70 16.95 -15.62 -22.52
N ASP A 71 16.75 -16.48 -23.54
CA ASP A 71 16.14 -16.09 -24.81
C ASP A 71 14.63 -15.80 -24.72
N SER A 72 13.97 -16.22 -23.64
CA SER A 72 12.52 -16.02 -23.44
C SER A 72 12.17 -14.74 -22.67
N ASN A 73 13.16 -14.02 -22.15
CA ASN A 73 12.99 -12.96 -21.16
C ASN A 73 12.29 -11.68 -21.64
N GLN A 74 12.15 -11.51 -22.95
CA GLN A 74 11.44 -10.37 -23.55
C GLN A 74 10.01 -10.72 -24.02
N SER A 75 9.56 -11.95 -23.80
CA SER A 75 8.26 -12.44 -24.24
C SER A 75 7.39 -12.86 -23.06
N GLU A 76 6.13 -12.47 -23.05
CA GLU A 76 5.14 -12.99 -22.11
C GLU A 76 4.87 -14.50 -22.35
N ALA A 77 4.95 -14.95 -23.62
CA ALA A 77 4.82 -16.37 -23.96
C ALA A 77 6.16 -17.08 -23.84
N THR A 78 6.15 -18.30 -23.33
CA THR A 78 7.35 -19.15 -23.26
C THR A 78 7.77 -19.60 -24.66
N LEU A 79 8.94 -19.19 -25.09
CA LEU A 79 9.53 -19.55 -26.38
C LEU A 79 10.40 -20.78 -26.26
N VAL A 80 11.31 -20.79 -25.31
CA VAL A 80 12.28 -21.87 -25.08
C VAL A 80 12.02 -22.52 -23.71
N PRO A 81 11.86 -23.85 -23.64
CA PRO A 81 11.64 -24.54 -22.38
C PRO A 81 12.91 -24.63 -21.54
N ILE A 82 12.71 -24.74 -20.22
CA ILE A 82 13.77 -25.07 -19.26
C ILE A 82 13.50 -26.43 -18.61
N ASP A 83 14.51 -27.07 -18.09
CA ASP A 83 14.34 -28.36 -17.37
C ASP A 83 13.79 -28.08 -15.97
N LEU A 84 12.80 -28.87 -15.55
CA LEU A 84 12.21 -28.83 -14.20
C LEU A 84 13.25 -29.21 -13.13
N ARG A 85 14.22 -30.05 -13.47
CA ARG A 85 15.26 -30.54 -12.56
C ARG A 85 16.38 -29.51 -12.43
N GLN A 86 16.20 -28.54 -11.55
CA GLN A 86 17.21 -27.55 -11.19
C GLN A 86 17.71 -27.79 -9.75
N SER A 87 18.94 -27.35 -9.46
CA SER A 87 19.55 -27.47 -8.11
C SER A 87 18.74 -26.78 -7.02
N PHE A 88 18.05 -25.68 -7.40
CA PHE A 88 17.24 -24.85 -6.51
C PHE A 88 15.76 -25.29 -6.40
N TYR A 89 15.33 -26.25 -7.21
CA TYR A 89 13.94 -26.71 -7.15
C TYR A 89 13.84 -28.04 -6.40
N PRO A 90 12.85 -28.26 -5.48
CA PRO A 90 11.69 -27.37 -5.20
C PRO A 90 11.97 -26.24 -4.19
N ASN A 91 13.15 -26.14 -3.60
CA ASN A 91 13.49 -25.12 -2.61
C ASN A 91 14.94 -24.67 -2.76
N PHE A 92 15.18 -23.35 -2.65
CA PHE A 92 16.53 -22.81 -2.47
C PHE A 92 17.07 -23.21 -1.10
N LYS A 93 18.26 -23.82 -1.05
CA LYS A 93 18.92 -24.24 0.19
C LYS A 93 19.63 -23.08 0.88
N GLU A 94 20.15 -22.16 0.08
CA GLU A 94 21.01 -21.06 0.53
C GLU A 94 20.24 -19.72 0.70
N ILE A 95 18.95 -19.67 0.30
CA ILE A 95 18.12 -18.48 0.34
C ILE A 95 16.85 -18.76 1.15
N PRO A 96 16.92 -18.70 2.49
CA PRO A 96 15.78 -18.99 3.36
C PRO A 96 14.66 -17.96 3.25
N GLU A 97 14.92 -16.81 2.65
CA GLU A 97 13.94 -15.76 2.37
C GLU A 97 12.94 -16.16 1.27
N VAL A 98 13.24 -17.19 0.46
CA VAL A 98 12.29 -17.75 -0.52
C VAL A 98 11.28 -18.63 0.19
N ASN A 99 10.01 -18.34 -0.01
CA ASN A 99 8.90 -19.07 0.61
C ASN A 99 8.39 -20.22 -0.24
N HIS A 100 8.28 -20.01 -1.56
CA HIS A 100 7.70 -20.99 -2.47
C HIS A 100 8.25 -20.83 -3.88
N ILE A 101 8.36 -21.96 -4.60
CA ILE A 101 8.74 -22.02 -6.01
C ILE A 101 7.71 -22.87 -6.73
N GLN A 102 7.22 -22.42 -7.87
CA GLN A 102 6.26 -23.15 -8.69
C GLN A 102 6.61 -23.11 -10.17
N ALA A 103 6.28 -24.19 -10.86
CA ALA A 103 6.56 -24.36 -12.28
C ALA A 103 5.37 -23.91 -13.13
N VAL A 104 5.62 -23.08 -14.14
CA VAL A 104 4.62 -22.58 -15.06
C VAL A 104 5.07 -22.62 -16.52
N ALA A 105 4.13 -22.48 -17.44
CA ALA A 105 4.43 -22.19 -18.84
C ALA A 105 3.30 -21.35 -19.42
N VAL A 106 3.64 -20.37 -20.24
CA VAL A 106 2.66 -19.48 -20.87
C VAL A 106 2.69 -19.67 -22.38
N LYS A 107 1.51 -19.79 -22.99
CA LYS A 107 1.38 -19.89 -24.45
C LYS A 107 0.31 -18.95 -24.96
N ALA A 108 0.68 -18.12 -25.94
CA ALA A 108 -0.27 -17.24 -26.62
C ALA A 108 -1.23 -18.05 -27.48
N GLY A 109 -2.50 -17.63 -27.47
CA GLY A 109 -3.57 -18.26 -28.26
C GLY A 109 -4.69 -17.28 -28.55
N ILE A 110 -5.73 -17.76 -29.22
CA ILE A 110 -6.93 -16.99 -29.55
C ILE A 110 -8.12 -17.84 -29.20
N ILE A 111 -9.06 -17.30 -28.41
CA ILE A 111 -10.39 -17.88 -28.27
C ILE A 111 -11.28 -17.29 -29.36
N ARG A 112 -12.01 -18.15 -30.06
CA ARG A 112 -12.96 -17.75 -31.07
C ARG A 112 -14.32 -18.35 -30.76
N THR A 113 -15.33 -17.49 -30.71
CA THR A 113 -16.76 -17.86 -30.67
C THR A 113 -17.41 -17.55 -32.03
N GLU A 114 -18.69 -17.76 -32.17
CA GLU A 114 -19.42 -17.42 -33.39
C GLU A 114 -19.45 -15.92 -33.66
N THR A 115 -19.44 -15.09 -32.64
CA THR A 115 -19.65 -13.64 -32.69
C THR A 115 -18.40 -12.79 -32.36
N ALA A 116 -17.40 -13.37 -31.69
CA ALA A 116 -16.25 -12.62 -31.19
C ALA A 116 -14.97 -13.46 -31.15
N PHE A 117 -13.84 -12.79 -31.05
CA PHE A 117 -12.56 -13.42 -30.78
C PHE A 117 -11.75 -12.57 -29.82
N GLU A 118 -10.93 -13.21 -28.96
CA GLU A 118 -10.03 -12.55 -28.02
C GLU A 118 -8.68 -13.25 -28.00
N GLY A 119 -7.59 -12.46 -28.00
CA GLY A 119 -6.25 -12.95 -27.77
C GLY A 119 -6.07 -13.31 -26.30
N ILE A 120 -5.42 -14.45 -26.05
CA ILE A 120 -5.20 -14.92 -24.68
C ILE A 120 -3.77 -15.39 -24.47
N MET A 121 -3.36 -15.31 -23.19
CA MET A 121 -2.19 -15.98 -22.63
C MET A 121 -2.67 -17.15 -21.76
N PHE A 122 -2.53 -18.37 -22.28
CA PHE A 122 -2.82 -19.57 -21.52
C PHE A 122 -1.66 -19.84 -20.56
N LYS A 123 -1.89 -19.62 -19.27
CA LYS A 123 -0.97 -19.94 -18.18
C LYS A 123 -1.24 -21.36 -17.71
N GLY A 124 -0.35 -22.26 -18.09
CA GLY A 124 -0.32 -23.63 -17.62
C GLY A 124 0.40 -23.72 -16.27
N VAL A 125 -0.26 -24.29 -15.27
CA VAL A 125 0.25 -24.42 -13.90
C VAL A 125 0.39 -25.87 -13.48
N GLY A 126 1.43 -26.18 -12.68
CA GLY A 126 1.73 -27.50 -12.18
C GLY A 126 0.96 -27.87 -10.91
N VAL A 127 1.28 -29.06 -10.39
CA VAL A 127 0.71 -29.56 -9.12
C VAL A 127 1.23 -28.81 -7.88
N ASP A 128 2.35 -28.11 -8.04
CA ASP A 128 3.06 -27.28 -7.09
C ASP A 128 2.50 -25.85 -7.02
N TYR A 129 1.54 -25.50 -7.88
CA TYR A 129 0.99 -24.16 -7.94
C TYR A 129 0.20 -23.79 -6.69
N ASP A 130 0.56 -22.67 -6.06
CA ASP A 130 -0.12 -22.16 -4.88
C ASP A 130 -1.34 -21.31 -5.27
N TRP A 131 -2.48 -21.95 -5.23
CA TRP A 131 -3.76 -21.32 -5.61
C TRP A 131 -4.25 -20.23 -4.68
N LYS A 132 -3.66 -20.05 -3.47
CA LYS A 132 -4.11 -19.04 -2.51
C LYS A 132 -4.09 -17.63 -3.10
N TYR A 133 -3.11 -17.34 -3.98
CA TYR A 133 -2.96 -16.02 -4.61
C TYR A 133 -4.07 -15.73 -5.63
N ILE A 134 -4.59 -16.73 -6.34
CA ILE A 134 -5.69 -16.56 -7.31
C ILE A 134 -7.06 -16.71 -6.62
N GLN A 135 -7.13 -17.50 -5.54
CA GLN A 135 -8.38 -17.76 -4.83
C GLN A 135 -9.02 -16.48 -4.28
N GLU A 136 -8.23 -15.49 -3.89
CA GLU A 136 -8.73 -14.17 -3.43
C GLU A 136 -9.53 -13.45 -4.51
N TYR A 137 -9.19 -13.67 -5.78
CA TYR A 137 -9.82 -13.00 -6.92
C TYR A 137 -10.97 -13.79 -7.55
N MET A 138 -11.30 -14.97 -7.04
CA MET A 138 -12.41 -15.78 -7.58
C MET A 138 -13.75 -15.11 -7.30
N VAL A 139 -14.53 -14.90 -8.38
CA VAL A 139 -15.89 -14.32 -8.33
C VAL A 139 -16.95 -15.40 -8.35
N LYS A 140 -16.79 -16.44 -9.19
CA LYS A 140 -17.76 -17.52 -9.37
C LYS A 140 -17.06 -18.86 -9.63
N GLY A 141 -17.69 -19.96 -9.21
CA GLY A 141 -17.21 -21.30 -9.50
C GLY A 141 -16.11 -21.78 -8.56
N ARG A 142 -15.18 -22.56 -9.08
CA ARG A 142 -14.08 -23.19 -8.33
C ARG A 142 -12.78 -23.15 -9.11
N LEU A 143 -11.69 -23.47 -8.43
CA LEU A 143 -10.37 -23.64 -9.05
C LEU A 143 -10.33 -24.94 -9.88
N PRO A 144 -9.51 -25.02 -10.96
CA PRO A 144 -9.37 -26.20 -11.79
C PRO A 144 -8.57 -27.27 -11.06
N ILE A 145 -8.85 -28.53 -11.37
CA ILE A 145 -8.13 -29.67 -10.82
C ILE A 145 -6.95 -29.97 -11.74
N VAL A 146 -5.73 -29.69 -11.29
CA VAL A 146 -4.49 -29.96 -12.04
C VAL A 146 -3.81 -31.29 -11.66
N ARG A 147 -4.36 -31.99 -10.65
CA ARG A 147 -3.86 -33.30 -10.20
C ARG A 147 -4.60 -34.43 -10.91
N GLY A 148 -3.94 -35.60 -11.05
CA GLY A 148 -4.53 -36.77 -11.68
C GLY A 148 -4.46 -36.72 -13.21
N ASN A 149 -5.52 -37.20 -13.88
CA ASN A 149 -5.58 -37.21 -15.35
C ASN A 149 -5.74 -35.78 -15.89
N LEU A 150 -5.12 -35.56 -17.08
CA LEU A 150 -5.27 -34.29 -17.77
C LEU A 150 -6.75 -34.03 -18.09
N ASN A 151 -7.28 -32.92 -17.63
CA ASN A 151 -8.65 -32.46 -17.92
C ASN A 151 -8.63 -31.15 -18.70
N GLN A 152 -9.79 -30.66 -19.06
CA GLN A 152 -9.97 -29.45 -19.86
C GLN A 152 -10.44 -28.25 -19.00
N GLU A 153 -10.29 -28.35 -17.69
CA GLU A 153 -10.77 -27.32 -16.77
C GLU A 153 -9.86 -26.08 -16.80
N VAL A 154 -10.48 -24.90 -16.85
CA VAL A 154 -9.80 -23.61 -16.79
C VAL A 154 -10.56 -22.61 -15.94
N VAL A 155 -9.84 -21.64 -15.40
CA VAL A 155 -10.42 -20.39 -14.91
C VAL A 155 -10.15 -19.30 -15.92
N VAL A 156 -11.17 -18.47 -16.15
CA VAL A 156 -11.11 -17.32 -17.06
C VAL A 156 -11.44 -16.04 -16.30
N SER A 157 -10.96 -14.90 -16.79
CA SER A 157 -11.34 -13.63 -16.20
C SER A 157 -12.80 -13.27 -16.53
N GLU A 158 -13.43 -12.47 -15.66
CA GLU A 158 -14.76 -11.91 -15.91
C GLU A 158 -14.76 -11.02 -17.17
N PHE A 159 -13.63 -10.35 -17.47
CA PHE A 159 -13.46 -9.56 -18.68
C PHE A 159 -13.55 -10.43 -19.93
N ILE A 160 -12.74 -11.49 -20.05
CA ILE A 160 -12.75 -12.41 -21.19
C ILE A 160 -14.11 -13.09 -21.32
N ALA A 161 -14.68 -13.59 -20.21
CA ALA A 161 -15.99 -14.25 -20.20
C ALA A 161 -17.09 -13.33 -20.71
N SER A 162 -17.10 -12.07 -20.28
CA SER A 162 -18.07 -11.06 -20.70
C SER A 162 -17.94 -10.70 -22.18
N ARG A 163 -16.70 -10.47 -22.65
CA ARG A 163 -16.39 -10.11 -24.03
C ARG A 163 -16.80 -11.21 -25.04
N LEU A 164 -16.59 -12.46 -24.65
CA LEU A 164 -16.92 -13.64 -25.47
C LEU A 164 -18.32 -14.17 -25.21
N GLN A 165 -19.12 -13.55 -24.29
CA GLN A 165 -20.44 -13.98 -23.86
C GLN A 165 -20.48 -15.42 -23.30
N LEU A 166 -19.38 -15.85 -22.66
CA LEU A 166 -19.22 -17.17 -22.05
C LEU A 166 -19.66 -17.12 -20.58
N LYS A 167 -20.22 -18.23 -20.11
CA LYS A 167 -20.70 -18.41 -18.71
C LYS A 167 -19.94 -19.53 -18.02
N LEU A 168 -20.06 -19.56 -16.71
CA LEU A 168 -19.57 -20.67 -15.90
C LEU A 168 -20.21 -22.00 -16.38
N GLY A 169 -19.36 -23.01 -16.65
CA GLY A 169 -19.78 -24.32 -17.17
C GLY A 169 -19.73 -24.45 -18.69
N ASP A 170 -19.64 -23.35 -19.43
CA ASP A 170 -19.53 -23.38 -20.89
C ASP A 170 -18.18 -23.95 -21.33
N SER A 171 -18.16 -24.49 -22.54
CA SER A 171 -16.95 -24.94 -23.22
C SER A 171 -16.64 -24.06 -24.42
N PHE A 172 -15.38 -23.82 -24.65
CA PHE A 172 -14.91 -23.01 -25.79
C PHE A 172 -13.69 -23.65 -26.46
N HIS A 173 -13.39 -23.19 -27.68
CA HIS A 173 -12.20 -23.62 -28.42
C HIS A 173 -11.15 -22.50 -28.41
N ALA A 174 -9.93 -22.88 -28.02
CA ALA A 174 -8.75 -22.01 -28.12
C ALA A 174 -7.81 -22.51 -29.22
N TYR A 175 -7.33 -21.59 -30.04
CA TYR A 175 -6.47 -21.82 -31.18
C TYR A 175 -5.05 -21.35 -30.85
N PHE A 176 -4.09 -22.25 -30.95
CA PHE A 176 -2.70 -21.98 -30.65
C PHE A 176 -1.86 -22.11 -31.93
N MET A 177 -1.09 -21.07 -32.24
CA MET A 177 -0.26 -21.03 -33.44
C MET A 177 0.84 -22.07 -33.38
N LYS A 178 1.17 -22.66 -34.52
CA LYS A 178 2.35 -23.50 -34.77
C LYS A 178 2.94 -23.13 -36.12
N SER A 179 4.16 -23.69 -36.47
CA SER A 179 4.88 -23.37 -37.70
C SER A 179 4.02 -23.51 -38.98
N ASN A 180 3.16 -24.54 -39.02
CA ASN A 180 2.29 -24.81 -40.17
C ASN A 180 0.83 -24.94 -39.67
N GLY A 181 0.15 -23.80 -39.44
CA GLY A 181 -1.24 -23.77 -39.06
C GLY A 181 -1.46 -23.56 -37.55
N TYR A 182 -2.46 -24.20 -36.97
CA TYR A 182 -2.85 -24.02 -35.58
C TYR A 182 -3.28 -25.34 -34.94
N ASN A 183 -3.13 -25.43 -33.64
CA ASN A 183 -3.68 -26.49 -32.80
C ASN A 183 -4.93 -25.98 -32.09
N VAL A 184 -6.02 -26.76 -32.10
CA VAL A 184 -7.25 -26.47 -31.38
C VAL A 184 -7.29 -27.25 -30.08
N ARG A 185 -7.69 -26.61 -29.01
CA ARG A 185 -8.01 -27.23 -27.71
C ARG A 185 -9.37 -26.78 -27.23
N SER A 186 -10.15 -27.71 -26.74
CA SER A 186 -11.40 -27.39 -26.05
C SER A 186 -11.14 -27.28 -24.57
N PHE A 187 -11.69 -26.24 -23.94
CA PHE A 187 -11.62 -26.00 -22.51
C PHE A 187 -13.01 -25.78 -21.93
N LYS A 188 -13.18 -26.13 -20.65
CA LYS A 188 -14.41 -25.92 -19.88
C LYS A 188 -14.16 -24.92 -18.76
N ILE A 189 -14.99 -23.89 -18.67
CA ILE A 189 -14.92 -22.88 -17.62
C ILE A 189 -15.45 -23.45 -16.32
N VAL A 190 -14.58 -23.63 -15.32
CA VAL A 190 -14.96 -24.10 -13.98
C VAL A 190 -14.92 -22.99 -12.94
N GLY A 191 -14.31 -21.85 -13.27
CA GLY A 191 -14.26 -20.68 -12.42
C GLY A 191 -14.06 -19.39 -13.21
N ILE A 192 -14.51 -18.29 -12.62
CA ILE A 192 -14.37 -16.95 -13.13
C ILE A 192 -13.70 -16.12 -12.06
N PHE A 193 -12.62 -15.42 -12.42
CA PHE A 193 -11.89 -14.51 -11.53
C PHE A 193 -11.97 -13.07 -12.03
N ASN A 194 -11.77 -12.13 -11.11
CA ASN A 194 -11.61 -10.70 -11.41
C ASN A 194 -10.53 -10.13 -10.49
N SER A 195 -9.34 -9.91 -11.05
CA SER A 195 -8.23 -9.33 -10.29
C SER A 195 -8.37 -7.82 -10.12
N GLY A 196 -9.19 -7.17 -10.96
CA GLY A 196 -9.25 -5.71 -11.12
C GLY A 196 -7.94 -5.14 -11.67
N PHE A 197 -7.09 -5.97 -12.27
CA PHE A 197 -5.91 -5.56 -13.00
C PHE A 197 -6.15 -5.86 -14.48
N GLN A 198 -6.55 -4.84 -15.24
CA GLN A 198 -7.07 -5.01 -16.59
C GLN A 198 -6.09 -5.74 -17.52
N GLU A 199 -4.81 -5.50 -17.39
CA GLU A 199 -3.77 -6.12 -18.22
C GLU A 199 -3.77 -7.66 -18.08
N PHE A 200 -3.97 -8.17 -16.84
CA PHE A 200 -4.07 -9.61 -16.60
C PHE A 200 -5.47 -10.13 -16.91
N ASP A 201 -6.50 -9.40 -16.53
CA ASP A 201 -7.89 -9.79 -16.74
C ASP A 201 -8.25 -9.85 -18.24
N ALA A 202 -7.62 -9.00 -19.07
CA ALA A 202 -7.83 -9.01 -20.52
C ALA A 202 -7.08 -10.14 -21.23
N SER A 203 -6.06 -10.73 -20.61
CA SER A 203 -5.15 -11.63 -21.30
C SER A 203 -5.14 -13.05 -20.75
N TYR A 204 -5.14 -13.24 -19.43
CA TYR A 204 -4.82 -14.54 -18.83
C TYR A 204 -6.02 -15.47 -18.68
N ILE A 205 -5.82 -16.74 -19.06
CA ILE A 205 -6.59 -17.88 -18.63
C ILE A 205 -5.65 -18.90 -17.97
N ILE A 206 -6.09 -19.59 -16.92
CA ILE A 206 -5.24 -20.47 -16.13
C ILE A 206 -5.78 -21.91 -16.19
N GLY A 207 -4.90 -22.87 -16.49
CA GLY A 207 -5.24 -24.27 -16.58
C GLY A 207 -4.02 -25.17 -16.40
N ASP A 208 -4.16 -26.44 -16.73
CA ASP A 208 -3.11 -27.46 -16.52
C ASP A 208 -1.89 -27.24 -17.44
N LEU A 209 -0.69 -27.22 -16.86
CA LEU A 209 0.61 -27.08 -17.55
C LEU A 209 0.80 -28.08 -18.69
N ARG A 210 0.29 -29.31 -18.53
CA ARG A 210 0.41 -30.37 -19.51
C ARG A 210 -0.22 -30.04 -20.86
N HIS A 211 -1.17 -29.09 -20.92
CA HIS A 211 -1.68 -28.58 -22.20
C HIS A 211 -0.59 -27.85 -22.98
N VAL A 212 0.20 -26.98 -22.31
CA VAL A 212 1.30 -26.26 -22.95
C VAL A 212 2.40 -27.20 -23.37
N GLN A 213 2.77 -28.18 -22.52
CA GLN A 213 3.74 -29.20 -22.85
C GLN A 213 3.35 -30.00 -24.12
N ARG A 214 2.07 -30.45 -24.20
CA ARG A 214 1.57 -31.15 -25.40
C ARG A 214 1.52 -30.27 -26.65
N LEU A 215 1.14 -29.01 -26.51
CA LEU A 215 1.06 -28.05 -27.62
C LEU A 215 2.45 -27.78 -28.23
N ASN A 216 3.47 -27.70 -27.37
CA ASN A 216 4.86 -27.46 -27.77
C ASN A 216 5.66 -28.74 -28.05
N LYS A 217 5.07 -29.93 -27.86
CA LYS A 217 5.75 -31.22 -27.91
C LYS A 217 6.90 -31.36 -26.92
N TRP A 218 6.74 -30.77 -25.75
CA TRP A 218 7.70 -30.84 -24.64
C TRP A 218 7.53 -32.13 -23.86
N THR A 219 8.61 -32.55 -23.21
CA THR A 219 8.58 -33.64 -22.24
C THR A 219 7.93 -33.21 -20.92
N ALA A 220 7.63 -34.16 -20.06
CA ALA A 220 7.05 -33.85 -18.74
C ALA A 220 7.99 -33.05 -17.83
N ASN A 221 9.31 -33.08 -18.09
CA ASN A 221 10.30 -32.32 -17.34
C ASN A 221 10.60 -30.93 -17.95
N GLN A 222 9.98 -30.57 -19.04
CA GLN A 222 10.15 -29.27 -19.66
C GLN A 222 9.04 -28.33 -19.28
N ILE A 223 9.40 -27.16 -18.75
CA ILE A 223 8.51 -26.10 -18.29
C ILE A 223 8.90 -24.77 -18.94
N GLY A 224 8.09 -23.75 -18.72
CA GLY A 224 8.36 -22.42 -19.28
C GLY A 224 9.23 -21.56 -18.37
N ALA A 225 8.89 -21.51 -17.11
CA ALA A 225 9.55 -20.69 -16.11
C ALA A 225 9.27 -21.23 -14.70
N PHE A 226 10.08 -20.79 -13.74
CA PHE A 226 9.74 -20.86 -12.33
C PHE A 226 9.27 -19.49 -11.84
N GLU A 227 8.23 -19.50 -11.03
CA GLU A 227 7.79 -18.35 -10.27
C GLU A 227 8.19 -18.54 -8.82
N VAL A 228 8.94 -17.58 -8.29
CA VAL A 228 9.51 -17.61 -6.94
C VAL A 228 8.80 -16.59 -6.08
N PHE A 229 8.37 -17.00 -4.89
CA PHE A 229 7.73 -16.15 -3.89
C PHE A 229 8.65 -15.92 -2.69
N VAL A 230 8.81 -14.66 -2.29
CA VAL A 230 9.66 -14.27 -1.16
C VAL A 230 8.81 -13.86 0.05
N ASN A 231 9.37 -14.00 1.26
CA ASN A 231 8.70 -13.64 2.50
C ASN A 231 8.58 -12.13 2.68
N ASN A 232 9.61 -11.37 2.31
CA ASN A 232 9.67 -9.93 2.46
C ASN A 232 9.90 -9.23 1.12
N PHE A 233 8.86 -8.60 0.60
CA PHE A 233 8.95 -7.89 -0.68
C PHE A 233 9.93 -6.70 -0.63
N ASN A 234 10.13 -6.07 0.52
CA ASN A 234 11.01 -4.91 0.61
C ASN A 234 12.49 -5.26 0.37
N GLU A 235 12.85 -6.54 0.43
CA GLU A 235 14.19 -7.06 0.16
C GLU A 235 14.31 -7.70 -1.23
N ILE A 236 13.33 -7.50 -2.11
CA ILE A 236 13.21 -8.20 -3.39
C ILE A 236 14.44 -7.99 -4.29
N GLU A 237 15.06 -6.81 -4.28
CA GLU A 237 16.25 -6.51 -5.07
C GLU A 237 17.46 -7.37 -4.60
N SER A 238 17.70 -7.40 -3.28
CA SER A 238 18.81 -8.18 -2.70
C SER A 238 18.57 -9.71 -2.83
N ILE A 239 17.31 -10.15 -2.68
CA ILE A 239 16.94 -11.55 -2.87
C ILE A 239 17.03 -11.92 -4.34
N GLY A 240 16.61 -11.03 -5.26
CA GLY A 240 16.73 -11.22 -6.69
C GLY A 240 18.16 -11.44 -7.13
N GLU A 241 19.10 -10.67 -6.61
CA GLU A 241 20.53 -10.84 -6.87
C GLU A 241 21.05 -12.20 -6.38
N LYS A 242 20.67 -12.65 -5.16
CA LYS A 242 21.02 -13.98 -4.64
C LYS A 242 20.46 -15.10 -5.54
N VAL A 243 19.18 -14.96 -5.94
CA VAL A 243 18.52 -15.91 -6.84
C VAL A 243 19.23 -15.97 -8.18
N TYR A 244 19.64 -14.82 -8.73
CA TYR A 244 20.40 -14.77 -9.98
C TYR A 244 21.75 -15.52 -9.88
N GLN A 245 22.46 -15.35 -8.77
CA GLN A 245 23.76 -16.01 -8.53
C GLN A 245 23.63 -17.53 -8.38
N GLU A 246 22.51 -18.04 -7.85
CA GLU A 246 22.22 -19.46 -7.69
C GLU A 246 21.65 -20.11 -8.96
N THR A 247 21.23 -19.31 -9.95
CA THR A 247 20.71 -19.84 -11.21
C THR A 247 21.85 -20.15 -12.19
N SER A 248 21.63 -21.15 -13.07
CA SER A 248 22.62 -21.50 -14.09
C SER A 248 22.74 -20.42 -15.16
N SER A 249 23.90 -20.33 -15.84
CA SER A 249 24.18 -19.29 -16.86
C SER A 249 23.25 -19.34 -18.09
N THR A 250 22.48 -20.40 -18.27
CA THR A 250 21.47 -20.50 -19.35
C THR A 250 20.11 -19.94 -18.96
N LEU A 251 19.93 -19.64 -17.69
CA LEU A 251 18.71 -19.06 -17.13
C LEU A 251 18.96 -17.60 -16.78
N ASP A 252 17.89 -16.84 -16.81
CA ASP A 252 17.86 -15.47 -16.33
C ASP A 252 16.76 -15.33 -15.30
N SER A 253 17.01 -14.57 -14.23
CA SER A 253 16.02 -14.28 -13.22
C SER A 253 15.73 -12.78 -13.21
N LYS A 254 14.45 -12.43 -13.25
CA LYS A 254 13.98 -11.04 -13.16
C LYS A 254 12.98 -10.90 -12.05
N THR A 255 13.16 -9.86 -11.27
CA THR A 255 12.13 -9.43 -10.29
C THR A 255 10.94 -8.83 -11.01
N ILE A 256 9.76 -8.88 -10.39
CA ILE A 256 8.59 -8.16 -10.92
C ILE A 256 8.80 -6.65 -10.95
N VAL A 257 9.69 -6.10 -10.12
CA VAL A 257 10.06 -4.69 -10.14
C VAL A 257 10.78 -4.33 -11.44
N GLU A 258 11.68 -5.19 -11.92
CA GLU A 258 12.37 -5.02 -13.20
C GLU A 258 11.41 -5.25 -14.38
N LYS A 259 10.62 -6.32 -14.32
CA LYS A 259 9.70 -6.72 -15.40
C LYS A 259 8.60 -5.69 -15.63
N TYR A 260 8.04 -5.11 -14.55
CA TYR A 260 6.95 -4.12 -14.58
C TYR A 260 7.44 -2.75 -14.08
N SER A 261 8.66 -2.35 -14.45
CA SER A 261 9.31 -1.13 -13.96
C SER A 261 8.43 0.11 -14.08
N TYR A 262 7.67 0.26 -15.19
CA TYR A 262 6.75 1.38 -15.39
C TYR A 262 5.66 1.50 -14.32
N ILE A 263 5.14 0.35 -13.80
CA ILE A 263 4.17 0.36 -12.70
C ILE A 263 4.87 0.71 -11.38
N PHE A 264 6.02 0.10 -11.12
CA PHE A 264 6.75 0.34 -9.87
C PHE A 264 7.31 1.76 -9.80
N ASP A 265 7.74 2.35 -10.91
CA ASP A 265 8.16 3.75 -10.96
C ASP A 265 6.97 4.69 -10.73
N TRP A 266 5.80 4.38 -11.28
CA TRP A 266 4.58 5.11 -10.95
C TRP A 266 4.21 4.97 -9.47
N LEU A 267 4.36 3.78 -8.86
CA LEU A 267 4.13 3.58 -7.43
C LEU A 267 5.08 4.42 -6.55
N LYS A 268 6.34 4.63 -6.95
CA LYS A 268 7.29 5.49 -6.22
C LYS A 268 6.81 6.94 -6.13
N LEU A 269 6.00 7.43 -7.08
CA LEU A 269 5.43 8.77 -7.01
C LEU A 269 4.49 8.95 -5.81
N PHE A 270 3.84 7.86 -5.34
CA PHE A 270 3.03 7.93 -4.12
C PHE A 270 3.85 8.20 -2.87
N ASP A 271 5.09 7.70 -2.80
CA ASP A 271 5.99 7.99 -1.65
C ASP A 271 6.28 9.49 -1.59
N VAL A 272 6.58 10.11 -2.73
CA VAL A 272 6.81 11.56 -2.82
C VAL A 272 5.55 12.32 -2.42
N ASN A 273 4.38 11.93 -2.92
CA ASN A 273 3.12 12.57 -2.59
C ASN A 273 2.80 12.46 -1.08
N ILE A 274 3.02 11.30 -0.47
CA ILE A 274 2.84 11.11 0.97
C ILE A 274 3.76 12.06 1.75
N ILE A 275 5.05 12.13 1.40
CA ILE A 275 6.03 13.00 2.06
C ILE A 275 5.60 14.48 1.96
N VAL A 276 5.17 14.93 0.77
CA VAL A 276 4.70 16.31 0.57
C VAL A 276 3.48 16.59 1.44
N ILE A 277 2.49 15.69 1.49
CA ILE A 277 1.30 15.85 2.34
C ILE A 277 1.71 15.93 3.82
N LEU A 278 2.62 15.06 4.27
CA LEU A 278 3.10 15.06 5.66
C LEU A 278 3.76 16.41 6.01
N ILE A 279 4.65 16.91 5.15
CA ILE A 279 5.34 18.19 5.36
C ILE A 279 4.33 19.34 5.43
N VAL A 280 3.40 19.42 4.47
CA VAL A 280 2.39 20.48 4.42
C VAL A 280 1.49 20.43 5.66
N MET A 281 1.01 19.26 6.06
CA MET A 281 0.13 19.11 7.21
C MET A 281 0.82 19.44 8.53
N ILE A 282 2.08 19.06 8.72
CA ILE A 282 2.88 19.42 9.89
C ILE A 282 3.11 20.94 9.92
N LEU A 283 3.39 21.55 8.79
CA LEU A 283 3.58 23.00 8.68
C LEU A 283 2.31 23.74 9.05
N VAL A 284 1.14 23.34 8.52
CA VAL A 284 -0.16 23.94 8.85
C VAL A 284 -0.47 23.77 10.33
N ALA A 285 -0.31 22.57 10.91
CA ALA A 285 -0.52 22.33 12.33
C ALA A 285 0.39 23.23 13.19
N THR A 286 1.63 23.36 12.80
CA THR A 286 2.64 24.16 13.51
C THR A 286 2.32 25.66 13.49
N ILE A 287 1.96 26.20 12.32
CA ILE A 287 1.58 27.63 12.18
C ILE A 287 0.36 27.92 13.07
N ASN A 288 -0.67 27.09 13.02
CA ASN A 288 -1.87 27.29 13.85
C ASN A 288 -1.54 27.23 15.35
N MET A 289 -0.64 26.35 15.77
CA MET A 289 -0.19 26.28 17.16
C MET A 289 0.63 27.51 17.59
N VAL A 290 1.48 28.04 16.70
CA VAL A 290 2.22 29.29 16.94
C VAL A 290 1.24 30.44 17.19
N VAL A 291 0.24 30.59 16.32
CA VAL A 291 -0.79 31.63 16.46
C VAL A 291 -1.57 31.46 17.77
N ALA A 292 -2.02 30.24 18.09
CA ALA A 292 -2.73 29.95 19.32
C ALA A 292 -1.91 30.29 20.58
N LEU A 293 -0.61 29.94 20.58
CA LEU A 293 0.29 30.24 21.69
C LEU A 293 0.50 31.76 21.82
N LEU A 294 0.69 32.49 20.73
CA LEU A 294 0.86 33.94 20.74
C LEU A 294 -0.37 34.65 21.31
N VAL A 295 -1.56 34.28 20.86
CA VAL A 295 -2.81 34.83 21.36
C VAL A 295 -2.97 34.54 22.86
N LEU A 296 -2.67 33.32 23.30
CA LEU A 296 -2.71 32.93 24.72
C LEU A 296 -1.73 33.76 25.58
N ILE A 297 -0.51 34.03 25.06
CA ILE A 297 0.48 34.86 25.73
C ILE A 297 -0.02 36.31 25.84
N LEU A 298 -0.56 36.87 24.74
CA LEU A 298 -1.06 38.25 24.72
C LEU A 298 -2.24 38.46 25.70
N GLU A 299 -3.20 37.54 25.70
CA GLU A 299 -4.36 37.63 26.61
C GLU A 299 -3.94 37.52 28.09
N ARG A 300 -2.88 36.79 28.41
CA ARG A 300 -2.41 36.58 29.76
C ARG A 300 -1.19 37.48 30.13
N THR A 301 -1.02 38.60 29.42
CA THR A 301 0.13 39.50 29.62
C THR A 301 0.14 40.06 31.04
N GLN A 302 -1.01 40.43 31.60
CA GLN A 302 -1.13 40.95 33.00
C GLN A 302 -0.67 39.88 34.00
N MET A 303 -1.13 38.62 33.87
CA MET A 303 -0.67 37.51 34.71
C MET A 303 0.83 37.31 34.62
N ILE A 304 1.42 37.41 33.41
CA ILE A 304 2.89 37.32 33.19
C ILE A 304 3.59 38.44 33.96
N GLY A 305 3.06 39.70 33.88
CA GLY A 305 3.60 40.82 34.60
C GLY A 305 3.61 40.63 36.12
N ILE A 306 2.50 40.14 36.68
CA ILE A 306 2.38 39.86 38.13
C ILE A 306 3.36 38.77 38.54
N LEU A 307 3.46 37.66 37.80
CA LEU A 307 4.38 36.59 38.11
C LEU A 307 5.87 37.06 38.10
N LYS A 308 6.23 37.90 37.12
CA LYS A 308 7.56 38.51 37.08
C LYS A 308 7.81 39.46 38.24
N ALA A 309 6.82 40.26 38.63
CA ALA A 309 6.94 41.15 39.79
C ALA A 309 7.11 40.38 41.13
N LEU A 310 6.54 39.19 41.23
CA LEU A 310 6.74 38.24 42.33
C LEU A 310 8.05 37.45 42.27
N GLY A 311 8.91 37.71 41.27
CA GLY A 311 10.24 37.09 41.15
C GLY A 311 10.28 35.80 40.36
N ALA A 312 9.20 35.43 39.65
CA ALA A 312 9.26 34.23 38.78
C ALA A 312 10.24 34.46 37.62
N ASP A 313 11.11 33.50 37.38
CA ASP A 313 12.03 33.53 36.27
C ASP A 313 11.36 33.30 34.88
N ASN A 314 11.94 33.84 33.84
CA ASN A 314 11.38 33.77 32.49
C ASN A 314 11.18 32.33 32.02
N TRP A 315 12.03 31.39 32.39
CA TRP A 315 11.93 29.99 31.97
C TRP A 315 10.76 29.28 32.66
N SER A 316 10.51 29.55 33.93
CA SER A 316 9.32 29.02 34.66
C SER A 316 8.04 29.51 34.03
N ILE A 317 7.95 30.78 33.67
CA ILE A 317 6.76 31.33 32.98
C ILE A 317 6.59 30.70 31.60
N ARG A 318 7.69 30.57 30.81
CA ARG A 318 7.64 29.87 29.51
C ARG A 318 7.11 28.44 29.62
N LYS A 319 7.54 27.69 30.64
CA LYS A 319 7.06 26.33 30.89
C LYS A 319 5.53 26.28 31.11
N ILE A 320 4.92 27.27 31.75
CA ILE A 320 3.44 27.32 31.94
C ILE A 320 2.75 27.31 30.58
N PHE A 321 3.19 28.15 29.65
CA PHE A 321 2.59 28.25 28.32
C PHE A 321 2.93 27.05 27.42
N LEU A 322 4.13 26.46 27.54
CA LEU A 322 4.49 25.24 26.84
C LEU A 322 3.66 24.03 27.32
N TYR A 323 3.37 23.91 28.63
CA TYR A 323 2.44 22.89 29.12
C TYR A 323 1.02 23.08 28.60
N ASN A 324 0.55 24.32 28.49
CA ASN A 324 -0.74 24.60 27.85
C ASN A 324 -0.75 24.17 26.39
N ALA A 325 0.25 24.57 25.62
CA ALA A 325 0.38 24.19 24.21
C ALA A 325 0.45 22.66 24.04
N PHE A 326 1.22 21.98 24.88
CA PHE A 326 1.27 20.51 24.88
C PHE A 326 -0.09 19.86 25.13
N TYR A 327 -0.88 20.41 26.06
CA TYR A 327 -2.23 19.93 26.30
C TYR A 327 -3.14 20.10 25.09
N LEU A 328 -3.02 21.21 24.34
CA LEU A 328 -3.78 21.45 23.11
C LEU A 328 -3.37 20.45 22.01
N ILE A 329 -2.07 20.19 21.88
CA ILE A 329 -1.56 19.18 20.93
C ILE A 329 -2.17 17.81 21.26
N ILE A 330 -2.11 17.36 22.52
CA ILE A 330 -2.67 16.05 22.91
C ILE A 330 -4.17 15.97 22.64
N ARG A 331 -4.95 17.04 22.87
CA ARG A 331 -6.38 17.07 22.51
C ARG A 331 -6.60 16.96 21.00
N GLY A 332 -5.81 17.69 20.21
CA GLY A 332 -5.89 17.62 18.75
C GLY A 332 -5.54 16.22 18.23
N LEU A 333 -4.48 15.61 18.76
CA LEU A 333 -4.10 14.24 18.45
C LEU A 333 -5.17 13.23 18.84
N PHE A 334 -5.76 13.37 20.02
CA PHE A 334 -6.82 12.45 20.48
C PHE A 334 -8.00 12.45 19.51
N TRP A 335 -8.54 13.62 19.18
CA TRP A 335 -9.66 13.74 18.24
C TRP A 335 -9.27 13.36 16.81
N GLY A 336 -8.05 13.75 16.38
CA GLY A 336 -7.52 13.39 15.07
C GLY A 336 -7.38 11.88 14.88
N ASN A 337 -6.81 11.18 15.87
CA ASN A 337 -6.70 9.73 15.82
C ASN A 337 -8.07 9.03 15.87
N LEU A 338 -8.96 9.49 16.78
CA LEU A 338 -10.29 8.88 16.92
C LEU A 338 -11.08 8.96 15.61
N ILE A 339 -11.14 10.15 15.01
CA ILE A 339 -11.87 10.37 13.75
C ILE A 339 -11.13 9.71 12.58
N GLY A 340 -9.80 9.84 12.51
CA GLY A 340 -8.99 9.24 11.45
C GLY A 340 -9.12 7.72 11.39
N VAL A 341 -9.01 7.05 12.54
CA VAL A 341 -9.23 5.60 12.63
C VAL A 341 -10.66 5.23 12.22
N ALA A 342 -11.66 5.99 12.66
CA ALA A 342 -13.05 5.75 12.27
C ALA A 342 -13.24 5.85 10.74
N ILE A 343 -12.68 6.88 10.09
CA ILE A 343 -12.73 7.05 8.63
C ILE A 343 -12.06 5.86 7.93
N LEU A 344 -10.86 5.46 8.36
CA LEU A 344 -10.14 4.33 7.79
C LEU A 344 -10.92 3.01 7.98
N PHE A 345 -11.56 2.82 9.13
CA PHE A 345 -12.40 1.66 9.40
C PHE A 345 -13.63 1.61 8.46
N VAL A 346 -14.32 2.75 8.30
CA VAL A 346 -15.45 2.87 7.36
C VAL A 346 -14.98 2.57 5.93
N GLN A 347 -13.84 3.11 5.51
CA GLN A 347 -13.30 2.82 4.18
C GLN A 347 -12.95 1.34 4.01
N HIS A 348 -12.33 0.72 5.00
CA HIS A 348 -11.92 -0.69 4.94
C HIS A 348 -13.10 -1.66 4.79
N TYR A 349 -14.19 -1.45 5.57
CA TYR A 349 -15.35 -2.35 5.57
C TYR A 349 -16.38 -2.03 4.49
N PHE A 350 -16.61 -0.76 4.19
CA PHE A 350 -17.68 -0.34 3.28
C PHE A 350 -17.17 0.07 1.88
N GLY A 351 -15.86 0.27 1.71
CA GLY A 351 -15.28 0.64 0.40
C GLY A 351 -15.93 1.89 -0.21
N VAL A 352 -16.17 2.93 0.61
CA VAL A 352 -16.91 4.14 0.20
C VAL A 352 -16.22 4.85 -0.96
N ILE A 353 -14.89 4.96 -0.89
CA ILE A 353 -14.07 5.59 -1.94
C ILE A 353 -13.74 4.51 -2.97
N LYS A 354 -14.47 4.55 -4.09
CA LYS A 354 -14.19 3.69 -5.26
C LYS A 354 -13.16 4.35 -6.16
N LEU A 355 -12.30 3.55 -6.74
CA LEU A 355 -11.28 3.97 -7.71
C LEU A 355 -11.58 3.33 -9.07
N ASN A 356 -11.15 4.00 -10.15
CA ASN A 356 -11.23 3.39 -11.47
C ASN A 356 -10.08 2.38 -11.64
N PRO A 357 -10.38 1.07 -11.86
CA PRO A 357 -9.35 0.04 -12.02
C PRO A 357 -8.40 0.29 -13.19
N GLU A 358 -8.84 0.96 -14.24
CA GLU A 358 -8.01 1.29 -15.40
C GLU A 358 -6.84 2.22 -15.05
N ASN A 359 -7.05 3.13 -14.07
CA ASN A 359 -6.04 4.12 -13.68
C ASN A 359 -5.26 3.73 -12.42
N TYR A 360 -5.92 3.00 -11.50
CA TYR A 360 -5.37 2.71 -10.17
C TYR A 360 -5.14 1.23 -9.91
N TYR A 361 -5.47 0.34 -10.85
CA TYR A 361 -5.33 -1.12 -10.76
C TYR A 361 -6.09 -1.75 -9.58
N VAL A 362 -6.98 -1.01 -8.93
CA VAL A 362 -7.82 -1.43 -7.80
C VAL A 362 -9.21 -0.81 -7.90
N ASN A 363 -10.24 -1.53 -7.44
CA ASN A 363 -11.64 -1.09 -7.51
C ASN A 363 -12.03 -0.10 -6.39
N GLN A 364 -11.28 -0.09 -5.29
CA GLN A 364 -11.52 0.77 -4.14
C GLN A 364 -10.20 1.16 -3.48
N ALA A 365 -10.18 2.30 -2.79
CA ALA A 365 -9.00 2.75 -2.07
C ALA A 365 -8.69 1.75 -0.94
N PRO A 366 -7.57 1.02 -1.03
CA PRO A 366 -7.21 0.05 -0.01
C PRO A 366 -6.68 0.77 1.22
N VAL A 367 -6.87 0.16 2.39
CA VAL A 367 -6.42 0.71 3.67
C VAL A 367 -5.46 -0.27 4.32
N TYR A 368 -4.24 0.17 4.55
CA TYR A 368 -3.25 -0.58 5.30
C TYR A 368 -3.17 -0.07 6.74
N PHE A 369 -3.65 -0.89 7.68
CA PHE A 369 -3.58 -0.58 9.10
C PHE A 369 -2.22 -1.00 9.67
N ASN A 370 -1.40 -0.03 10.10
CA ASN A 370 -0.18 -0.29 10.81
C ASN A 370 -0.04 0.66 12.02
N LEU A 371 -0.10 0.11 13.21
CA LEU A 371 0.01 0.86 14.46
C LEU A 371 1.35 1.59 14.59
N ILE A 372 2.42 1.03 14.03
CA ILE A 372 3.75 1.64 14.11
C ILE A 372 3.77 2.96 13.32
N TYR A 373 3.22 2.98 12.09
CA TYR A 373 3.13 4.22 11.31
C TYR A 373 2.26 5.27 11.99
N MET A 374 1.11 4.88 12.57
CA MET A 374 0.27 5.78 13.33
C MET A 374 1.01 6.38 14.53
N LEU A 375 1.79 5.57 15.24
CA LEU A 375 2.56 6.01 16.40
C LEU A 375 3.69 6.96 15.98
N ILE A 376 4.41 6.65 14.90
CA ILE A 376 5.46 7.52 14.34
C ILE A 376 4.88 8.89 13.94
N LEU A 377 3.73 8.94 13.26
CA LEU A 377 3.07 10.19 12.88
C LEU A 377 2.72 11.04 14.10
N ASN A 378 2.19 10.42 15.15
CA ASN A 378 1.86 11.11 16.39
C ASN A 378 3.11 11.67 17.09
N ILE A 379 4.15 10.86 17.26
CA ILE A 379 5.40 11.29 17.88
C ILE A 379 6.05 12.41 17.06
N MET A 380 6.13 12.27 15.75
CA MET A 380 6.71 13.27 14.85
C MET A 380 5.96 14.61 14.97
N THR A 381 4.61 14.58 14.98
CA THR A 381 3.79 15.78 15.15
C THR A 381 4.06 16.46 16.50
N VAL A 382 4.08 15.71 17.60
CA VAL A 382 4.37 16.24 18.94
C VAL A 382 5.76 16.89 18.98
N VAL A 383 6.76 16.17 18.48
CA VAL A 383 8.17 16.63 18.51
C VAL A 383 8.33 17.91 17.71
N VAL A 384 7.85 17.94 16.46
CA VAL A 384 8.00 19.13 15.61
C VAL A 384 7.24 20.32 16.18
N CYS A 385 5.96 20.15 16.58
CA CYS A 385 5.18 21.22 17.18
C CYS A 385 5.84 21.75 18.45
N PHE A 386 6.35 20.86 19.32
CA PHE A 386 7.02 21.27 20.56
C PHE A 386 8.26 22.12 20.30
N PHE A 387 9.15 21.69 19.40
CA PHE A 387 10.36 22.45 19.06
C PHE A 387 10.06 23.83 18.45
N VAL A 388 9.08 23.88 17.55
CA VAL A 388 8.72 25.17 16.92
C VAL A 388 8.09 26.14 17.93
N LEU A 389 7.32 25.65 18.92
CA LEU A 389 6.74 26.49 19.97
C LEU A 389 7.75 27.12 20.91
N LEU A 390 8.98 26.63 20.97
CA LEU A 390 10.06 27.29 21.73
C LEU A 390 10.34 28.69 21.21
N LEU A 391 10.22 28.94 19.90
CA LEU A 391 10.49 30.24 19.28
C LEU A 391 9.49 31.33 19.74
N PRO A 392 8.15 31.18 19.57
CA PRO A 392 7.20 32.20 20.00
C PRO A 392 7.16 32.35 21.52
N SER A 393 7.46 31.30 22.30
CA SER A 393 7.52 31.40 23.76
C SER A 393 8.59 32.39 24.24
N TYR A 394 9.60 32.72 23.40
CA TYR A 394 10.63 33.71 23.74
C TYR A 394 10.05 35.13 23.90
N ILE A 395 8.92 35.45 23.29
CA ILE A 395 8.23 36.74 23.46
C ILE A 395 7.92 37.05 24.93
N ILE A 396 7.71 36.00 25.76
CA ILE A 396 7.47 36.16 27.21
C ILE A 396 8.64 36.88 27.88
N THR A 397 9.87 36.70 27.42
CA THR A 397 11.05 37.36 28.01
C THR A 397 11.04 38.87 27.81
N ARG A 398 10.41 39.36 26.73
CA ARG A 398 10.33 40.79 26.37
C ARG A 398 9.19 41.52 27.06
N ILE A 399 8.27 40.86 27.75
CA ILE A 399 7.18 41.50 28.48
C ILE A 399 7.71 42.13 29.77
N SER A 400 7.61 43.47 29.88
CA SER A 400 8.02 44.23 31.04
C SER A 400 6.91 44.22 32.12
N PRO A 401 7.25 43.92 33.41
CA PRO A 401 6.24 43.92 34.51
C PRO A 401 5.51 45.27 34.62
N VAL A 402 6.24 46.37 34.51
CA VAL A 402 5.70 47.74 34.67
C VAL A 402 4.64 48.04 33.60
N ARG A 403 4.91 47.66 32.35
CA ARG A 403 3.95 47.90 31.25
C ARG A 403 2.75 46.95 31.34
N ALA A 404 3.00 45.70 31.74
CA ALA A 404 1.96 44.65 31.80
C ALA A 404 0.90 44.89 32.87
N ILE A 405 1.27 45.55 33.99
CA ILE A 405 0.35 45.86 35.10
C ILE A 405 -0.44 47.18 34.86
N ARG A 406 0.09 48.10 34.03
CA ARG A 406 -0.43 49.46 33.82
C ARG A 406 -1.42 49.55 32.65
N TYR A 407 -1.63 48.49 31.91
CA TYR A 407 -2.65 48.46 30.84
C TYR A 407 -3.98 48.06 31.42
N GLU A 408 -4.86 49.04 31.64
CA GLU A 408 -6.30 48.92 31.59
C GLU A 408 -6.80 49.16 30.19
#